data_d276e79811a19a41628ec8dd391caf43
#
_entry.id   d276e79811a19a41628ec8dd391caf43
#
_cell.length_a   1.000
_cell.length_b   1.000
_cell.length_c   1.000
_cell.angle_alpha   90.00
_cell.angle_beta   90.00
_cell.angle_gamma   90.00
#
_symmetry.space_group_name_H-M   'P 1'
#
loop_
_entity.id
_entity.type
_entity.pdbx_description
1 polymer ?
#
loop_
_entity_poly.entity_id
_entity_poly.type
_entity_poly.pdbx_seq_one_letter_code
_entity_poly.pdbx_strand_id
1 'polypeptide(L)' 'MQIQKKIEDITFTPMTLFGEEMEVSENIVMASAAGWYVGAICKEDDGFIQPYDRYTDYYATPEEAAKVLEAM' A
#
# COMPACT_ATOMS: atom_id res chain seq x y z
N MET A 1 1.64 -10.30 3.94
CA MET A 1 1.14 -8.92 3.80
C MET A 1 -0.38 -8.94 3.82
N GLN A 2 -0.96 -8.07 4.59
CA GLN A 2 -2.42 -7.89 4.60
C GLN A 2 -2.75 -6.48 4.11
N ILE A 3 -3.81 -6.37 3.30
CA ILE A 3 -4.35 -5.10 2.86
C ILE A 3 -5.84 -5.09 3.17
N GLN A 4 -6.37 -3.93 3.57
CA GLN A 4 -7.77 -3.82 3.94
C GLN A 4 -8.68 -3.69 2.72
N LYS A 5 -8.22 -2.96 1.70
CA LYS A 5 -8.97 -2.75 0.47
C LYS A 5 -8.71 -3.91 -0.49
N LYS A 6 -9.72 -4.31 -1.26
CA LYS A 6 -9.54 -5.36 -2.26
C LYS A 6 -8.64 -4.86 -3.39
N ILE A 7 -7.80 -5.76 -3.93
CA ILE A 7 -6.86 -5.40 -5.02
C ILE A 7 -7.60 -4.78 -6.20
N GLU A 8 -8.75 -5.31 -6.56
CA GLU A 8 -9.54 -4.82 -7.69
C GLU A 8 -10.12 -3.42 -7.48
N ASP A 9 -10.18 -2.96 -6.22
CA ASP A 9 -10.67 -1.63 -5.87
C ASP A 9 -9.54 -0.62 -5.67
N ILE A 10 -8.29 -1.05 -5.81
CA ILE A 10 -7.12 -0.19 -5.63
C ILE A 10 -6.75 0.47 -6.96
N THR A 11 -6.54 1.78 -6.93
CA THR A 11 -6.06 2.52 -8.09
C THR A 11 -4.54 2.43 -8.16
N PHE A 12 -4.03 1.96 -9.29
CA PHE A 12 -2.60 1.88 -9.57
C PHE A 12 -2.20 2.91 -10.61
N THR A 13 -1.00 3.46 -10.44
CA THR A 13 -0.41 4.41 -11.40
C THR A 13 0.87 3.82 -11.96
N PRO A 14 1.02 3.76 -13.30
CA PRO A 14 2.26 3.27 -13.90
C PRO A 14 3.45 4.15 -13.51
N MET A 15 4.57 3.49 -13.19
CA MET A 15 5.82 4.17 -12.87
C MET A 15 6.98 3.40 -13.47
N THR A 16 8.06 4.12 -13.79
CA THR A 16 9.32 3.52 -14.22
C THR A 16 10.35 3.80 -13.13
N LEU A 17 10.86 2.74 -12.50
CA LEU A 17 11.88 2.84 -11.47
C LEU A 17 13.09 2.00 -11.88
N PHE A 18 14.26 2.63 -11.92
CA PHE A 18 15.52 1.94 -12.28
C PHE A 18 15.43 1.19 -13.62
N GLY A 19 14.70 1.77 -14.57
CA GLY A 19 14.53 1.15 -15.89
C GLY A 19 13.47 0.05 -15.96
N GLU A 20 12.81 -0.25 -14.84
CA GLU A 20 11.75 -1.25 -14.80
C GLU A 20 10.39 -0.58 -14.72
N GLU A 21 9.44 -1.10 -15.49
CA GLU A 21 8.06 -0.63 -15.42
C GLU A 21 7.31 -1.39 -14.34
N MET A 22 6.58 -0.65 -13.52
CA MET A 22 5.72 -1.22 -12.49
C MET A 22 4.54 -0.30 -12.25
N GLU A 23 3.55 -0.78 -11.51
CA GLU A 23 2.42 0.03 -11.09
C GLU A 23 2.48 0.20 -9.58
N VAL A 24 2.27 1.43 -9.11
CA VAL A 24 2.27 1.75 -7.68
C VAL A 24 0.88 2.18 -7.26
N SER A 25 0.42 1.66 -6.14
CA SER A 25 -0.93 1.93 -5.66
C SER A 25 -1.07 3.34 -5.08
N GLU A 26 -2.32 3.79 -4.99
CA GLU A 26 -2.70 4.88 -4.09
C GLU A 26 -2.34 4.52 -2.65
N ASN A 27 -2.41 5.50 -1.74
CA ASN A 27 -2.21 5.24 -0.31
C ASN A 27 -3.31 4.32 0.21
N ILE A 28 -2.93 3.24 0.88
CA ILE A 28 -3.87 2.24 1.39
C ILE A 28 -3.50 1.83 2.80
N VAL A 29 -4.47 1.28 3.53
CA VAL A 29 -4.24 0.70 4.85
C VAL A 29 -3.70 -0.71 4.67
N MET A 30 -2.55 -0.98 5.26
CA MET A 30 -1.84 -2.24 5.17
C MET A 30 -1.42 -2.72 6.56
N ALA A 31 -1.07 -3.98 6.67
CA ALA A 31 -0.54 -4.54 7.91
C ALA A 31 0.69 -5.40 7.67
N SER A 32 1.58 -5.34 8.65
CA SER A 32 2.72 -6.25 8.78
C SER A 32 2.70 -6.83 10.19
N ALA A 33 3.73 -7.60 10.54
CA ALA A 33 3.86 -8.11 11.90
C ALA A 33 3.95 -7.00 12.95
N ALA A 34 4.39 -5.81 12.56
CA ALA A 34 4.53 -4.67 13.47
C ALA A 34 3.22 -3.92 13.72
N GLY A 35 2.20 -4.12 12.89
CA GLY A 35 0.91 -3.46 13.05
C GLY A 35 0.35 -2.92 11.75
N TRP A 36 -0.68 -2.08 11.86
CA TRP A 36 -1.37 -1.47 10.73
C TRP A 36 -0.74 -0.11 10.40
N TYR A 37 -0.67 0.22 9.11
CA TYR A 37 -0.05 1.47 8.68
C TYR A 37 -0.66 1.92 7.34
N VAL A 38 -0.37 3.16 6.96
CA VAL A 38 -0.70 3.66 5.63
C VAL A 38 0.55 3.58 4.77
N GLY A 39 0.42 2.96 3.64
CA GLY A 39 1.52 2.80 2.69
C GLY A 39 1.02 2.54 1.29
N ALA A 40 1.88 1.99 0.46
CA ALA A 40 1.54 1.63 -0.92
C ALA A 40 2.13 0.27 -1.26
N ILE A 41 1.54 -0.37 -2.25
CA ILE A 41 2.03 -1.62 -2.82
C ILE A 41 2.43 -1.36 -4.27
N CYS A 42 3.32 -2.20 -4.80
CA CYS A 42 3.62 -2.16 -6.21
C CYS A 42 3.25 -3.50 -6.86
N LYS A 43 2.90 -3.41 -8.14
CA LYS A 43 2.56 -4.57 -8.95
C LYS A 43 3.54 -4.62 -10.12
N GLU A 44 4.26 -5.72 -10.24
CA GLU A 44 5.21 -5.95 -11.32
C GLU A 44 4.51 -6.50 -12.56
N ASP A 45 5.24 -6.54 -13.69
CA ASP A 45 4.69 -6.99 -14.97
C ASP A 45 4.07 -8.38 -14.93
N ASP A 46 4.61 -9.27 -14.07
CA ASP A 46 4.09 -10.63 -13.92
C ASP A 46 2.89 -10.71 -12.99
N GLY A 47 2.43 -9.58 -12.46
CA GLY A 47 1.31 -9.52 -11.53
C GLY A 47 1.70 -9.71 -10.08
N PHE A 48 2.97 -9.88 -9.79
CA PHE A 48 3.46 -10.03 -8.42
C PHE A 48 3.28 -8.73 -7.65
N ILE A 49 2.68 -8.83 -6.46
CA ILE A 49 2.38 -7.67 -5.60
C ILE A 49 3.22 -7.75 -4.34
N GLN A 50 3.86 -6.64 -4.00
CA GLN A 50 4.69 -6.54 -2.82
C GLN A 50 4.59 -5.15 -2.19
N PRO A 51 4.95 -5.00 -0.90
CA PRO A 51 4.99 -3.68 -0.27
C PRO A 51 5.98 -2.78 -0.98
N TYR A 52 5.60 -1.51 -1.19
CA TYR A 52 6.43 -0.53 -1.84
C TYR A 52 6.99 0.50 -0.85
N ASP A 53 6.11 1.13 -0.06
CA ASP A 53 6.53 2.17 0.86
C ASP A 53 5.61 2.23 2.08
N ARG A 54 6.10 2.82 3.16
CA ARG A 54 5.34 3.07 4.37
C ARG A 54 5.43 4.56 4.67
N TYR A 55 4.28 5.19 4.87
CA TYR A 55 4.18 6.64 5.06
C TYR A 55 3.87 7.05 6.50
N THR A 56 3.45 6.11 7.34
CA THR A 56 3.05 6.39 8.72
C THR A 56 3.72 5.43 9.69
N ASP A 57 3.54 5.72 10.99
CA ASP A 57 3.87 4.78 12.04
C ASP A 57 2.92 3.58 12.01
N TYR A 58 3.17 2.61 12.86
CA TYR A 58 2.31 1.44 13.02
C TYR A 58 1.25 1.70 14.08
N TYR A 59 0.04 1.24 13.82
CA TYR A 59 -1.11 1.38 14.70
C TYR A 59 -1.63 -0.01 15.08
N ALA A 60 -2.32 -0.06 16.23
CA ALA A 60 -2.84 -1.33 16.73
C ALA A 60 -4.02 -1.87 15.91
N THR A 61 -4.79 -0.98 15.27
CA THR A 61 -6.00 -1.35 14.54
C THR A 61 -6.02 -0.72 13.15
N PRO A 62 -6.71 -1.36 12.19
CA PRO A 62 -6.87 -0.76 10.86
C PRO A 62 -7.71 0.52 10.88
N GLU A 63 -8.61 0.66 11.84
CA GLU A 63 -9.44 1.87 11.99
C GLU A 63 -8.59 3.10 12.33
N GLU A 64 -7.56 2.92 13.15
CA GLU A 64 -6.64 4.01 13.47
C GLU A 64 -5.86 4.44 12.24
N ALA A 65 -5.34 3.47 11.47
CA ALA A 65 -4.62 3.75 10.24
C ALA A 65 -5.55 4.42 9.21
N ALA A 66 -6.80 3.98 9.13
CA ALA A 66 -7.77 4.58 8.21
C ALA A 66 -8.06 6.05 8.53
N LYS A 67 -8.09 6.40 9.80
CA LYS A 67 -8.26 7.81 10.21
C LYS A 67 -7.09 8.66 9.76
N VAL A 68 -5.88 8.13 9.87
CA VAL A 68 -4.68 8.84 9.41
C VAL A 68 -4.74 9.01 7.89
N LEU A 69 -5.12 7.97 7.17
CA LEU A 69 -5.27 8.04 5.71
C LEU A 69 -6.27 9.11 5.30
N GLU A 70 -7.40 9.22 5.99
CA GLU A 70 -8.39 10.25 5.70
C GLU A 70 -7.87 11.67 5.89
N ALA A 71 -6.90 11.85 6.78
CA ALA A 71 -6.32 13.16 7.09
C ALA A 71 -5.14 13.52 6.17
N MET A 72 -4.71 12.62 5.34
CA MET A 72 -3.58 12.85 4.43
C MET A 72 -3.96 13.60 3.16
#